data_1b2cb8373f7c542d736d121bf970dcec
#
_entry.id   1b2cb8373f7c542d736d121bf970dcec
#
_cell.length_a   1.000
_cell.length_b   1.000
_cell.length_c   1.000
_cell.angle_alpha   90.00
_cell.angle_beta   90.00
_cell.angle_gamma   90.00
#
_symmetry.space_group_name_H-M   'P 1'
#
loop_
_entity.id
_entity.type
_entity.pdbx_description
1 polymer ?
#
loop_
_entity_poly.entity_id
_entity_poly.type
_entity_poly.pdbx_seq_one_letter_code
_entity_poly.pdbx_strand_id
1 'polypeptide(L)'
;AIGADRGLDNEVGEARRILNSFLQFIEQDTSESIIIAATNNQKLLDQALFRRFDDVLHYAMPSESEIVRLFDYKLKSYDRYFFVSSDLVSKAKSLSHAEIIRACDDAIKHSILNGTSIDNEQLMKLLDERIDAYSAKEA
;
A
#
# COMPACT_ATOMS: atom_id res chain seq x y z
N ALA A 1 -26.48 -14.16 -20.35
CA ALA A 1 -25.35 -14.27 -19.40
C ALA A 1 -24.05 -14.79 -20.05
N ILE A 2 -23.81 -14.55 -21.37
CA ILE A 2 -22.61 -15.05 -22.08
C ILE A 2 -21.69 -13.88 -22.56
N GLY A 3 -22.03 -12.64 -22.25
CA GLY A 3 -21.32 -11.46 -22.74
C GLY A 3 -20.28 -10.85 -21.80
N ALA A 4 -20.36 -11.15 -20.50
CA ALA A 4 -19.48 -10.54 -19.49
C ALA A 4 -18.07 -11.18 -19.43
N ASP A 5 -17.96 -12.45 -19.77
CA ASP A 5 -16.68 -13.20 -19.69
C ASP A 5 -15.69 -12.82 -20.83
N ARG A 6 -16.21 -12.47 -21.99
CA ARG A 6 -15.37 -12.12 -23.15
C ARG A 6 -14.69 -10.74 -23.03
N GLY A 7 -15.25 -9.83 -22.23
CA GLY A 7 -14.65 -8.52 -21.98
C GLY A 7 -13.41 -8.62 -21.11
N LEU A 8 -13.49 -9.38 -20.04
CA LEU A 8 -12.38 -9.59 -19.09
C LEU A 8 -11.20 -10.35 -19.72
N ASP A 9 -11.48 -11.37 -20.54
CA ASP A 9 -10.43 -12.11 -21.25
C ASP A 9 -9.71 -11.23 -22.30
N ASN A 10 -10.42 -10.30 -22.93
CA ASN A 10 -9.86 -9.37 -23.90
C ASN A 10 -8.97 -8.31 -23.21
N GLU A 11 -9.41 -7.77 -22.08
CA GLU A 11 -8.63 -6.80 -21.29
C GLU A 11 -7.35 -7.42 -20.72
N VAL A 12 -7.41 -8.65 -20.23
CA VAL A 12 -6.23 -9.39 -19.75
C VAL A 12 -5.26 -9.70 -20.90
N GLY A 13 -5.78 -10.03 -22.08
CA GLY A 13 -4.96 -10.27 -23.27
C GLY A 13 -4.26 -9.01 -23.77
N GLU A 14 -4.94 -7.87 -23.73
CA GLU A 14 -4.40 -6.57 -24.11
C GLU A 14 -3.34 -6.08 -23.12
N ALA A 15 -3.62 -6.18 -21.83
CA ALA A 15 -2.66 -5.86 -20.78
C ALA A 15 -1.37 -6.70 -20.90
N ARG A 16 -1.48 -7.99 -21.22
CA ARG A 16 -0.30 -8.85 -21.46
C ARG A 16 0.49 -8.44 -22.71
N ARG A 17 -0.18 -8.01 -23.77
CA ARG A 17 0.50 -7.51 -24.99
C ARG A 17 1.28 -6.23 -24.71
N ILE A 18 0.65 -5.28 -24.02
CA ILE A 18 1.30 -4.01 -23.62
C ILE A 18 2.52 -4.30 -22.74
N LEU A 19 2.37 -5.19 -21.76
CA LEU A 19 3.43 -5.58 -20.87
C LEU A 19 4.60 -6.25 -21.63
N ASN A 20 4.32 -7.17 -22.54
CA ASN A 20 5.36 -7.81 -23.37
C ASN A 20 6.10 -6.81 -24.27
N SER A 21 5.38 -5.86 -24.85
CA SER A 21 5.99 -4.78 -25.65
C SER A 21 6.90 -3.89 -24.80
N PHE A 22 6.47 -3.56 -23.59
CA PHE A 22 7.26 -2.79 -22.63
C PHE A 22 8.53 -3.52 -22.22
N LEU A 23 8.44 -4.82 -21.97
CA LEU A 23 9.60 -5.62 -21.61
C LEU A 23 10.61 -5.75 -22.77
N GLN A 24 10.10 -5.91 -23.99
CA GLN A 24 10.96 -5.92 -25.17
C GLN A 24 11.68 -4.58 -25.33
N PHE A 25 11.02 -3.48 -24.99
CA PHE A 25 11.64 -2.15 -24.97
C PHE A 25 12.75 -2.08 -23.91
N ILE A 26 12.51 -2.57 -22.69
CA ILE A 26 13.51 -2.62 -21.62
C ILE A 26 14.72 -3.47 -22.03
N GLU A 27 14.50 -4.64 -22.64
CA GLU A 27 15.59 -5.52 -23.09
C GLU A 27 16.47 -4.91 -24.19
N GLN A 28 15.93 -3.99 -24.96
CA GLN A 28 16.65 -3.28 -26.01
C GLN A 28 17.33 -2.00 -25.52
N ASP A 29 17.04 -1.58 -24.31
CA ASP A 29 17.66 -0.39 -23.71
C ASP A 29 19.13 -0.71 -23.35
N THR A 30 20.03 0.04 -23.95
CA THR A 30 21.48 -0.03 -23.69
C THR A 30 21.97 1.15 -22.85
N SER A 31 21.06 1.94 -22.29
CA SER A 31 21.41 3.07 -21.43
C SER A 31 21.89 2.58 -20.04
N GLU A 32 22.59 3.43 -19.32
CA GLU A 32 22.97 3.20 -17.92
C GLU A 32 21.85 3.60 -16.94
N SER A 33 20.61 3.71 -17.41
CA SER A 33 19.46 4.13 -16.61
C SER A 33 18.94 2.99 -15.73
N ILE A 34 18.46 3.34 -14.53
CA ILE A 34 17.73 2.41 -13.66
C ILE A 34 16.24 2.47 -14.02
N ILE A 35 15.65 1.32 -14.34
CA ILE A 35 14.22 1.20 -14.62
C ILE A 35 13.54 0.55 -13.43
N ILE A 36 12.57 1.25 -12.85
CA ILE A 36 11.78 0.76 -11.71
C ILE A 36 10.34 0.60 -12.16
N ALA A 37 9.82 -0.62 -12.07
CA ALA A 37 8.41 -0.93 -12.32
C ALA A 37 7.72 -1.34 -11.02
N ALA A 38 6.48 -0.91 -10.82
CA ALA A 38 5.66 -1.28 -9.66
C ALA A 38 4.30 -1.79 -10.11
N THR A 39 3.79 -2.82 -9.44
CA THR A 39 2.48 -3.37 -9.69
C THR A 39 1.82 -3.85 -8.40
N ASN A 40 0.50 -3.73 -8.31
CA ASN A 40 -0.32 -4.35 -7.28
C ASN A 40 -0.99 -5.65 -7.76
N ASN A 41 -0.82 -6.02 -9.03
CA ASN A 41 -1.41 -7.22 -9.61
C ASN A 41 -0.34 -8.26 -9.95
N GLN A 42 0.03 -9.07 -8.97
CA GLN A 42 1.03 -10.14 -9.14
C GLN A 42 0.56 -11.25 -10.09
N LYS A 43 -0.74 -11.45 -10.26
CA LYS A 43 -1.31 -12.49 -11.14
C LYS A 43 -1.07 -12.21 -12.62
N LEU A 44 -0.87 -10.95 -13.00
CA LEU A 44 -0.52 -10.54 -14.35
C LEU A 44 0.97 -10.76 -14.67
N LEU A 45 1.79 -10.91 -13.63
CA LEU A 45 3.23 -11.12 -13.76
C LEU A 45 3.49 -12.63 -13.76
N ASP A 46 3.67 -13.21 -14.93
CA ASP A 46 4.14 -14.59 -15.02
C ASP A 46 5.64 -14.69 -14.64
N GLN A 47 6.10 -15.92 -14.39
CA GLN A 47 7.50 -16.17 -14.03
C GLN A 47 8.51 -15.66 -15.09
N ALA A 48 8.09 -15.57 -16.34
CA ALA A 48 8.94 -15.10 -17.42
C ALA A 48 9.25 -13.62 -17.31
N LEU A 49 8.32 -12.87 -16.72
CA LEU A 49 8.46 -11.45 -16.40
C LEU A 49 9.46 -11.18 -15.28
N PHE A 50 9.35 -11.94 -14.19
CA PHE A 50 10.28 -11.78 -13.06
C PHE A 50 11.74 -12.02 -13.43
N ARG A 51 11.99 -12.91 -14.40
CA ARG A 51 13.34 -13.24 -14.86
C ARG A 51 14.02 -12.13 -15.68
N ARG A 52 13.28 -11.08 -16.04
CA ARG A 52 13.78 -9.96 -16.85
C ARG A 52 14.18 -8.75 -16.02
N PHE A 53 13.89 -8.78 -14.72
CA PHE A 53 14.33 -7.78 -13.77
C PHE A 53 15.51 -8.32 -12.97
N ASP A 54 16.51 -7.48 -12.75
CA ASP A 54 17.70 -7.84 -11.99
C ASP A 54 17.37 -8.09 -10.53
N ASP A 55 16.36 -7.37 -10.00
CA ASP A 55 15.88 -7.53 -8.64
C ASP A 55 14.37 -7.36 -8.54
N VAL A 56 13.74 -8.08 -7.61
CA VAL A 56 12.30 -8.05 -7.36
C VAL A 56 12.03 -7.81 -5.88
N LEU A 57 11.50 -6.64 -5.57
CA LEU A 57 11.14 -6.26 -4.21
C LEU A 57 9.69 -6.59 -3.90
N HIS A 58 9.48 -7.39 -2.88
CA HIS A 58 8.16 -7.73 -2.36
C HIS A 58 7.80 -6.83 -1.17
N TYR A 59 6.73 -6.06 -1.31
CA TYR A 59 6.17 -5.29 -0.19
C TYR A 59 5.09 -6.12 0.51
N ALA A 60 5.44 -6.72 1.64
CA ALA A 60 4.50 -7.43 2.51
C ALA A 60 3.73 -6.45 3.40
N MET A 61 2.67 -6.94 4.05
CA MET A 61 2.01 -6.19 5.13
C MET A 61 2.99 -5.97 6.29
N PRO A 62 2.88 -4.82 7.02
CA PRO A 62 3.82 -4.50 8.08
C PRO A 62 3.73 -5.49 9.25
N SER A 63 4.87 -5.90 9.77
CA SER A 63 4.99 -6.59 11.05
C SER A 63 4.64 -5.67 12.23
N GLU A 64 4.36 -6.25 13.40
CA GLU A 64 4.05 -5.45 14.60
C GLU A 64 5.16 -4.43 14.93
N SER A 65 6.41 -4.83 14.80
CA SER A 65 7.54 -3.93 15.04
C SER A 65 7.63 -2.79 14.03
N GLU A 66 7.25 -3.04 12.77
CA GLU A 66 7.18 -2.01 11.75
C GLU A 66 6.00 -1.07 11.97
N ILE A 67 4.85 -1.61 12.41
CA ILE A 67 3.69 -0.78 12.80
C ILE A 67 4.05 0.19 13.93
N VAL A 68 4.72 -0.29 14.99
CA VAL A 68 5.20 0.58 16.07
C VAL A 68 6.12 1.67 15.53
N ARG A 69 7.08 1.30 14.67
CA ARG A 69 8.01 2.26 14.07
C ARG A 69 7.32 3.28 13.17
N LEU A 70 6.26 2.89 12.44
CA LEU A 70 5.47 3.80 11.62
C LEU A 70 4.74 4.83 12.48
N PHE A 71 4.07 4.40 13.53
CA PHE A 71 3.42 5.30 14.48
C PHE A 71 4.43 6.24 15.13
N ASP A 72 5.52 5.71 15.64
CA ASP A 72 6.57 6.50 16.25
C ASP A 72 7.14 7.54 15.29
N TYR A 73 7.48 7.14 14.09
CA TYR A 73 8.03 8.03 13.06
C TYR A 73 7.07 9.17 12.71
N LYS A 74 5.78 8.87 12.54
CA LYS A 74 4.79 9.87 12.15
C LYS A 74 4.33 10.74 13.30
N LEU A 75 3.97 10.14 14.43
CA LEU A 75 3.30 10.86 15.51
C LEU A 75 4.28 11.56 16.46
N LYS A 76 5.46 10.99 16.75
CA LYS A 76 6.46 11.64 17.60
C LYS A 76 7.11 12.87 16.98
N SER A 77 7.04 13.01 15.66
CA SER A 77 7.44 14.25 14.99
C SER A 77 6.53 15.43 15.31
N TYR A 78 5.26 15.15 15.65
CA TYR A 78 4.25 16.13 16.01
C TYR A 78 4.02 16.20 17.54
N ASP A 79 3.81 15.04 18.17
CA ASP A 79 3.66 14.91 19.64
C ASP A 79 4.76 13.98 20.17
N ARG A 80 5.80 14.59 20.73
CA ARG A 80 6.98 13.89 21.27
C ARG A 80 6.63 12.87 22.36
N TYR A 81 5.53 13.08 23.07
CA TYR A 81 5.13 12.25 24.20
C TYR A 81 4.07 11.21 23.83
N PHE A 82 3.67 11.15 22.57
CA PHE A 82 2.71 10.16 22.13
C PHE A 82 3.21 8.73 22.41
N PHE A 83 2.37 7.94 23.05
CA PHE A 83 2.66 6.54 23.38
C PHE A 83 1.80 5.62 22.52
N VAL A 84 2.45 4.73 21.80
CA VAL A 84 1.79 3.70 20.96
C VAL A 84 1.30 2.57 21.86
N SER A 85 -0.01 2.40 22.01
CA SER A 85 -0.59 1.30 22.77
C SER A 85 -0.56 -0.02 21.99
N SER A 86 -0.58 -1.15 22.71
CA SER A 86 -0.69 -2.48 22.10
C SER A 86 -1.97 -2.65 21.28
N ASP A 87 -3.05 -1.98 21.68
CA ASP A 87 -4.35 -2.04 21.01
C ASP A 87 -4.30 -1.37 19.64
N LEU A 88 -3.60 -0.23 19.51
CA LEU A 88 -3.35 0.41 18.23
C LEU A 88 -2.57 -0.50 17.28
N VAL A 89 -1.53 -1.15 17.79
CA VAL A 89 -0.73 -2.10 16.99
C VAL A 89 -1.58 -3.27 16.51
N SER A 90 -2.37 -3.85 17.41
CA SER A 90 -3.27 -4.97 17.10
C SER A 90 -4.30 -4.58 16.04
N LYS A 91 -4.88 -3.39 16.14
CA LYS A 91 -5.85 -2.86 15.18
C LYS A 91 -5.23 -2.65 13.80
N ALA A 92 -4.03 -2.12 13.75
CA ALA A 92 -3.35 -1.77 12.51
C ALA A 92 -2.80 -2.99 11.71
N LYS A 93 -2.82 -4.21 12.28
CA LYS A 93 -2.27 -5.43 11.60
C LYS A 93 -2.90 -5.74 10.25
N SER A 94 -4.16 -5.38 10.04
CA SER A 94 -4.88 -5.59 8.78
C SER A 94 -4.67 -4.48 7.74
N LEU A 95 -3.91 -3.44 8.09
CA LEU A 95 -3.70 -2.26 7.24
C LEU A 95 -2.32 -2.24 6.61
N SER A 96 -2.23 -1.73 5.38
CA SER A 96 -0.97 -1.48 4.71
C SER A 96 -0.21 -0.32 5.36
N HIS A 97 1.10 -0.22 5.09
CA HIS A 97 1.93 0.92 5.49
C HIS A 97 1.29 2.25 5.10
N ALA A 98 0.75 2.34 3.89
CA ALA A 98 0.13 3.57 3.39
C ALA A 98 -1.14 3.95 4.18
N GLU A 99 -1.98 2.98 4.53
CA GLU A 99 -3.20 3.25 5.29
C GLU A 99 -2.90 3.67 6.74
N ILE A 100 -1.90 3.05 7.37
CA ILE A 100 -1.43 3.45 8.71
C ILE A 100 -0.91 4.90 8.69
N ILE A 101 -0.09 5.24 7.68
CA ILE A 101 0.43 6.60 7.52
C ILE A 101 -0.71 7.61 7.32
N ARG A 102 -1.70 7.28 6.50
CA ARG A 102 -2.87 8.15 6.28
C ARG A 102 -3.68 8.38 7.56
N ALA A 103 -3.90 7.34 8.36
CA ALA A 103 -4.56 7.48 9.65
C ALA A 103 -3.79 8.42 10.59
N CYS A 104 -2.46 8.31 10.62
CA CYS A 104 -1.61 9.23 11.39
C CYS A 104 -1.71 10.68 10.86
N ASP A 105 -1.66 10.87 9.54
CA ASP A 105 -1.76 12.21 8.93
C ASP A 105 -3.13 12.85 9.22
N ASP A 106 -4.21 12.06 9.20
CA ASP A 106 -5.54 12.54 9.53
C ASP A 106 -5.67 12.86 11.02
N ALA A 107 -5.06 12.09 11.92
CA ALA A 107 -5.00 12.39 13.34
C ALA A 107 -4.25 13.71 13.62
N ILE A 108 -3.12 13.94 12.94
CA ILE A 108 -2.34 15.18 13.04
C ILE A 108 -3.16 16.37 12.54
N LYS A 109 -3.81 16.25 11.38
CA LYS A 109 -4.69 17.31 10.84
C LYS A 109 -5.80 17.66 11.80
N HIS A 110 -6.48 16.65 12.36
CA HIS A 110 -7.56 16.84 13.32
C HIS A 110 -7.07 17.55 14.58
N SER A 111 -5.91 17.14 15.09
CA SER A 111 -5.27 17.79 16.24
C SER A 111 -4.96 19.26 15.97
N ILE A 112 -4.40 19.60 14.80
CA ILE A 112 -4.09 20.98 14.41
C ILE A 112 -5.38 21.82 14.30
N LEU A 113 -6.43 21.29 13.64
CA LEU A 113 -7.66 22.03 13.40
C LEU A 113 -8.45 22.31 14.68
N ASN A 114 -8.41 21.40 15.65
CA ASN A 114 -9.18 21.51 16.87
C ASN A 114 -8.35 22.03 18.07
N GLY A 115 -7.05 22.20 17.91
CA GLY A 115 -6.15 22.62 19.00
C GLY A 115 -6.05 21.59 20.13
N THR A 116 -6.19 20.29 19.80
CA THR A 116 -6.14 19.19 20.76
C THR A 116 -4.87 18.35 20.56
N SER A 117 -4.44 17.61 21.60
CA SER A 117 -3.40 16.58 21.43
C SER A 117 -3.96 15.35 20.70
N ILE A 118 -3.09 14.58 20.08
CA ILE A 118 -3.46 13.29 19.51
C ILE A 118 -3.66 12.30 20.66
N ASP A 119 -4.80 11.61 20.69
CA ASP A 119 -5.05 10.53 21.62
C ASP A 119 -5.27 9.17 20.93
N ASN A 120 -5.10 8.10 21.69
CA ASN A 120 -5.27 6.75 21.19
C ASN A 120 -6.70 6.44 20.74
N GLU A 121 -7.71 7.02 21.40
CA GLU A 121 -9.12 6.77 21.05
C GLU A 121 -9.47 7.34 19.67
N GLN A 122 -9.02 8.56 19.40
CA GLN A 122 -9.19 9.19 18.09
C GLN A 122 -8.50 8.40 17.00
N LEU A 123 -7.25 7.97 17.25
CA LEU A 123 -6.50 7.20 16.27
C LEU A 123 -7.13 5.83 16.02
N MET A 124 -7.68 5.17 17.03
CA MET A 124 -8.45 3.95 16.90
C MET A 124 -9.65 4.11 15.97
N LYS A 125 -10.41 5.20 16.07
CA LYS A 125 -11.54 5.50 15.17
C LYS A 125 -11.09 5.68 13.73
N LEU A 126 -10.00 6.42 13.52
CA LEU A 126 -9.43 6.63 12.18
C LEU A 126 -8.93 5.32 11.55
N LEU A 127 -8.38 4.41 12.36
CA LEU A 127 -7.99 3.08 11.87
C LEU A 127 -9.22 2.24 11.49
N ASP A 128 -10.32 2.29 12.29
CA ASP A 128 -11.57 1.62 11.95
C ASP A 128 -12.15 2.11 10.62
N GLU A 129 -12.20 3.41 10.40
CA GLU A 129 -12.66 4.01 9.14
C GLU A 129 -11.85 3.48 7.94
N ARG A 130 -10.53 3.27 8.12
CA ARG A 130 -9.68 2.70 7.07
C ARG A 130 -9.97 1.23 6.81
N ILE A 131 -10.17 0.44 7.87
CA ILE A 131 -10.51 -0.98 7.78
C ILE A 131 -11.83 -1.14 7.03
N ASP A 132 -12.86 -0.37 7.41
CA ASP A 132 -14.19 -0.42 6.79
C ASP A 132 -14.14 -0.03 5.31
N ALA A 133 -13.38 1.03 4.98
CA ALA A 133 -13.20 1.46 3.59
C ALA A 133 -12.45 0.41 2.73
N TYR A 134 -11.60 -0.40 3.33
CA TYR A 134 -10.88 -1.48 2.63
C TYR A 134 -11.78 -2.69 2.42
N SER A 135 -12.54 -3.08 3.44
CA SER A 135 -13.48 -4.22 3.37
C SER A 135 -14.60 -3.99 2.35
N ALA A 136 -15.04 -2.75 2.19
CA ALA A 136 -16.06 -2.39 1.20
C ALA A 136 -15.56 -2.44 -0.26
N LYS A 137 -14.25 -2.50 -0.51
CA LYS A 137 -13.66 -2.60 -1.86
C LYS A 137 -13.45 -4.05 -2.32
N GLU A 138 -13.46 -5.00 -1.39
CA GLU A 138 -13.29 -6.44 -1.68
C GLU A 138 -14.63 -7.17 -1.86
N ALA A 139 -15.75 -6.53 -1.60
CA ALA A 139 -17.11 -7.04 -1.78
C ALA A 139 -17.69 -6.60 -3.13
#